data_7b1a82bac3e71aefe856ff7d6603f14c
#
_entry.id   7b1a82bac3e71aefe856ff7d6603f14c
#
_cell.length_a   1.000
_cell.length_b   1.000
_cell.length_c   1.000
_cell.angle_alpha   90.00
_cell.angle_beta   90.00
_cell.angle_gamma   90.00
#
_symmetry.space_group_name_H-M   'P 1'
#
loop_
_entity.id
_entity.type
_entity.pdbx_description
1 polymer ?
#
loop_
_entity_poly.entity_id
_entity_poly.type
_entity_poly.pdbx_seq_one_letter_code
_entity_poly.pdbx_strand_id
1 'polypeptide(L)'
;MKHCISVYTMLVLMILSGSNALRAQEKSLFSEEHYITNQDTLNYRLMLPKDFDSTKSYPMVLFLHGAGERGSDNKKQLVHGSSLFGSEENREKFPAIVIFPQCPKDDYWANAEVDRSTRPISLKFPLDIEPTKSMRLLLEMLGEFSTKKYIDKSRLYIGGLSMGGMGTFEMLHRKPNTFAAAFAICGAGNPKATEAYAETTPIWVFHGANDDVVNPRASVEMVDGILKNGGKPNFSLYAKDNHNSWDSAFAEPELLSWLFSNTKN
;
A
#
# COMPACT_ATOMS: atom_id res chain seq x y z
N MET A 1 -40.07 17.88 25.27
CA MET A 1 -39.57 17.33 23.99
C MET A 1 -38.49 18.16 23.30
N LYS A 2 -38.33 19.46 23.55
CA LYS A 2 -37.33 20.32 22.89
C LYS A 2 -35.90 20.20 23.45
N HIS A 3 -35.67 19.66 24.65
CA HIS A 3 -34.36 19.57 25.28
C HIS A 3 -33.57 18.27 24.91
N CYS A 4 -34.24 17.19 24.50
CA CYS A 4 -33.56 15.95 24.11
C CYS A 4 -32.85 16.04 22.74
N ILE A 5 -33.37 16.84 21.81
CA ILE A 5 -32.79 16.99 20.47
C ILE A 5 -31.45 17.73 20.52
N SER A 6 -31.29 18.70 21.44
CA SER A 6 -30.05 19.49 21.59
C SER A 6 -28.85 18.66 22.09
N VAL A 7 -29.09 17.73 23.02
CA VAL A 7 -28.02 16.90 23.59
C VAL A 7 -27.50 15.87 22.58
N TYR A 8 -28.37 15.24 21.79
CA TYR A 8 -27.97 14.31 20.75
C TYR A 8 -27.19 15.00 19.61
N THR A 9 -27.62 16.19 19.22
CA THR A 9 -26.94 16.97 18.18
C THR A 9 -25.53 17.41 18.64
N MET A 10 -25.41 17.80 19.91
CA MET A 10 -24.13 18.21 20.50
C MET A 10 -23.17 17.01 20.65
N LEU A 11 -23.66 15.83 21.02
CA LEU A 11 -22.87 14.60 21.14
C LEU A 11 -22.37 14.13 19.79
N VAL A 12 -23.20 14.15 18.75
CA VAL A 12 -22.81 13.77 17.37
C VAL A 12 -21.78 14.76 16.79
N LEU A 13 -21.93 16.06 17.06
CA LEU A 13 -20.95 17.07 16.65
C LEU A 13 -19.60 16.91 17.37
N MET A 14 -19.58 16.53 18.64
CA MET A 14 -18.35 16.26 19.39
C MET A 14 -17.62 15.00 18.88
N ILE A 15 -18.36 13.95 18.53
CA ILE A 15 -17.77 12.72 17.96
C ILE A 15 -17.20 12.99 16.58
N LEU A 16 -17.88 13.76 15.73
CA LEU A 16 -17.39 14.11 14.39
C LEU A 16 -16.18 15.06 14.44
N SER A 17 -16.15 16.00 15.37
CA SER A 17 -15.01 16.91 15.55
C SER A 17 -13.78 16.17 16.11
N GLY A 18 -13.98 15.24 17.05
CA GLY A 18 -12.92 14.40 17.60
C GLY A 18 -12.28 13.48 16.54
N SER A 19 -13.08 12.85 15.70
CA SER A 19 -12.55 11.98 14.62
C SER A 19 -11.78 12.76 13.54
N ASN A 20 -12.21 13.98 13.20
CA ASN A 20 -11.48 14.81 12.25
C ASN A 20 -10.16 15.35 12.81
N ALA A 21 -10.13 15.70 14.10
CA ALA A 21 -8.90 16.14 14.77
C ALA A 21 -7.88 15.00 14.88
N LEU A 22 -8.32 13.79 15.21
CA LEU A 22 -7.47 12.62 15.26
C LEU A 22 -6.86 12.28 13.89
N ARG A 23 -7.66 12.28 12.83
CA ARG A 23 -7.17 12.08 11.45
C ARG A 23 -6.21 13.18 10.99
N ALA A 24 -6.42 14.42 11.40
CA ALA A 24 -5.50 15.52 11.09
C ALA A 24 -4.16 15.34 11.83
N GLN A 25 -4.19 14.92 13.09
CA GLN A 25 -3.02 14.62 13.88
C GLN A 25 -2.21 13.44 13.29
N GLU A 26 -2.88 12.34 12.92
CA GLU A 26 -2.22 11.20 12.28
C GLU A 26 -1.48 11.60 10.98
N LYS A 27 -2.13 12.40 10.13
CA LYS A 27 -1.49 12.90 8.90
C LYS A 27 -0.31 13.83 9.16
N SER A 28 -0.29 14.57 10.26
CA SER A 28 0.83 15.43 10.63
C SER A 28 2.10 14.65 11.02
N LEU A 29 1.97 13.34 11.30
CA LEU A 29 3.11 12.45 11.56
C LEU A 29 3.95 12.15 10.31
N PHE A 30 3.38 12.39 9.13
CA PHE A 30 4.03 12.13 7.86
C PHE A 30 4.62 13.43 7.29
N SER A 31 5.94 13.61 7.36
CA SER A 31 6.62 14.76 6.76
C SER A 31 6.46 14.78 5.23
N GLU A 32 6.49 15.96 4.64
CA GLU A 32 6.50 16.16 3.18
C GLU A 32 7.94 16.07 2.69
N GLU A 33 8.19 15.12 1.78
CA GLU A 33 9.52 14.84 1.25
C GLU A 33 9.48 14.73 -0.27
N HIS A 34 10.65 14.84 -0.90
CA HIS A 34 10.83 14.76 -2.34
C HIS A 34 12.06 13.92 -2.66
N TYR A 35 11.87 12.89 -3.48
CA TYR A 35 12.97 12.18 -4.11
C TYR A 35 13.30 12.89 -5.43
N ILE A 36 14.46 13.51 -5.52
CA ILE A 36 14.85 14.36 -6.65
C ILE A 36 16.01 13.69 -7.37
N THR A 37 15.84 13.48 -8.68
CA THR A 37 16.90 13.11 -9.62
C THR A 37 17.27 14.30 -10.48
N ASN A 38 18.25 14.14 -11.37
CA ASN A 38 18.62 15.22 -12.31
C ASN A 38 17.48 15.65 -13.25
N GLN A 39 16.46 14.82 -13.46
CA GLN A 39 15.40 15.03 -14.45
C GLN A 39 13.99 14.98 -13.88
N ASP A 40 13.81 14.34 -12.73
CA ASP A 40 12.49 13.95 -12.24
C ASP A 40 12.37 14.12 -10.72
N THR A 41 11.14 14.28 -10.26
CA THR A 41 10.80 14.35 -8.83
C THR A 41 9.68 13.37 -8.53
N LEU A 42 9.83 12.59 -7.46
CA LEU A 42 8.76 11.80 -6.86
C LEU A 42 8.45 12.38 -5.48
N ASN A 43 7.25 12.90 -5.32
CA ASN A 43 6.76 13.33 -4.01
C ASN A 43 6.49 12.11 -3.13
N TYR A 44 6.81 12.21 -1.85
CA TYR A 44 6.44 11.18 -0.88
C TYR A 44 6.20 11.76 0.50
N ARG A 45 5.51 11.00 1.32
CA ARG A 45 5.31 11.26 2.74
C ARG A 45 6.08 10.23 3.55
N LEU A 46 6.76 10.70 4.59
CA LEU A 46 7.62 9.88 5.44
C LEU A 46 7.16 9.95 6.89
N MET A 47 6.88 8.80 7.50
CA MET A 47 6.69 8.66 8.93
C MET A 47 7.89 7.92 9.53
N LEU A 48 8.50 8.52 10.55
CA LEU A 48 9.52 7.86 11.36
C LEU A 48 8.88 7.19 12.59
N PRO A 49 9.50 6.14 13.14
CA PRO A 49 9.10 5.57 14.41
C PRO A 49 9.02 6.61 15.53
N LYS A 50 8.20 6.35 16.54
CA LYS A 50 8.21 7.13 17.77
C LYS A 50 9.62 7.04 18.39
N ASP A 51 10.16 8.17 18.83
CA ASP A 51 11.52 8.25 19.39
C ASP A 51 12.62 7.71 18.44
N PHE A 52 12.52 8.09 17.16
CA PHE A 52 13.47 7.67 16.13
C PHE A 52 14.92 8.00 16.54
N ASP A 53 15.78 7.01 16.45
CA ASP A 53 17.21 7.09 16.72
C ASP A 53 17.99 6.53 15.52
N SER A 54 18.72 7.37 14.82
CA SER A 54 19.45 6.99 13.59
C SER A 54 20.60 5.98 13.84
N THR A 55 20.91 5.66 15.09
CA THR A 55 21.87 4.61 15.46
C THR A 55 21.24 3.23 15.54
N LYS A 56 19.92 3.16 15.59
CA LYS A 56 19.12 1.92 15.57
C LYS A 56 18.69 1.55 14.16
N SER A 57 18.27 0.32 13.99
CA SER A 57 17.79 -0.21 12.70
C SER A 57 16.30 -0.54 12.79
N TYR A 58 15.51 -0.10 11.80
CA TYR A 58 14.06 -0.19 11.79
C TYR A 58 13.54 -0.87 10.53
N PRO A 59 12.43 -1.61 10.63
CA PRO A 59 11.68 -2.06 9.46
C PRO A 59 11.26 -0.87 8.60
N MET A 60 11.09 -1.10 7.29
CA MET A 60 10.54 -0.11 6.38
C MET A 60 9.33 -0.66 5.65
N VAL A 61 8.26 0.13 5.58
CA VAL A 61 7.05 -0.17 4.81
C VAL A 61 6.92 0.85 3.67
N LEU A 62 6.80 0.37 2.45
CA LEU A 62 6.43 1.16 1.27
C LEU A 62 4.95 0.90 0.97
N PHE A 63 4.11 1.94 0.99
CA PHE A 63 2.68 1.80 0.72
C PHE A 63 2.26 2.59 -0.51
N LEU A 64 1.66 1.91 -1.50
CA LEU A 64 1.26 2.45 -2.78
C LEU A 64 -0.25 2.72 -2.82
N HIS A 65 -0.62 3.96 -3.09
CA HIS A 65 -2.01 4.42 -3.16
C HIS A 65 -2.73 4.01 -4.46
N GLY A 66 -4.04 4.14 -4.50
CA GLY A 66 -4.88 3.89 -5.66
C GLY A 66 -4.85 5.01 -6.72
N ALA A 67 -5.56 4.81 -7.81
CA ALA A 67 -5.58 5.77 -8.93
C ALA A 67 -6.24 7.10 -8.59
N GLY A 68 -7.12 7.13 -7.58
CA GLY A 68 -7.82 8.35 -7.13
C GLY A 68 -6.90 9.36 -6.42
N GLU A 69 -5.82 8.89 -5.81
CA GLU A 69 -4.88 9.67 -5.01
C GLU A 69 -3.71 10.22 -5.82
N ARG A 70 -3.66 9.95 -7.13
CA ARG A 70 -2.65 10.52 -8.04
C ARG A 70 -2.69 12.04 -8.04
N GLY A 71 -1.53 12.64 -8.17
CA GLY A 71 -1.39 14.09 -8.18
C GLY A 71 0.02 14.57 -7.91
N SER A 72 0.12 15.86 -7.55
CA SER A 72 1.37 16.52 -7.19
C SER A 72 1.25 17.35 -5.91
N ASP A 73 0.15 17.17 -5.18
CA ASP A 73 -0.14 17.94 -3.96
C ASP A 73 0.59 17.42 -2.71
N ASN A 74 1.25 16.29 -2.83
CA ASN A 74 1.91 15.57 -1.74
C ASN A 74 1.01 15.35 -0.51
N LYS A 75 -0.32 15.15 -0.72
CA LYS A 75 -1.33 15.01 0.34
C LYS A 75 -2.28 13.84 0.12
N LYS A 76 -2.74 13.63 -1.11
CA LYS A 76 -3.80 12.65 -1.41
C LYS A 76 -3.38 11.21 -1.12
N GLN A 77 -2.09 10.87 -1.28
CA GLN A 77 -1.58 9.53 -0.98
C GLN A 77 -1.81 9.08 0.47
N LEU A 78 -2.12 10.00 1.38
CA LEU A 78 -2.46 9.69 2.78
C LEU A 78 -3.96 9.46 3.02
N VAL A 79 -4.80 9.50 2.00
CA VAL A 79 -6.26 9.35 2.17
C VAL A 79 -6.61 7.96 2.70
N HIS A 80 -5.94 6.94 2.20
CA HIS A 80 -6.12 5.55 2.61
C HIS A 80 -4.82 4.95 3.17
N GLY A 81 -4.94 4.14 4.22
CA GLY A 81 -3.82 3.43 4.83
C GLY A 81 -2.98 4.24 5.82
N SER A 82 -3.02 5.58 5.80
CA SER A 82 -2.24 6.38 6.75
C SER A 82 -2.63 6.13 8.21
N SER A 83 -3.91 5.98 8.51
CA SER A 83 -4.40 5.67 9.87
C SER A 83 -3.99 4.27 10.35
N LEU A 84 -3.85 3.30 9.44
CA LEU A 84 -3.36 1.97 9.80
C LEU A 84 -1.97 2.04 10.46
N PHE A 85 -1.07 2.80 9.87
CA PHE A 85 0.31 2.95 10.38
C PHE A 85 0.44 4.09 11.40
N GLY A 86 -0.39 5.13 11.30
CA GLY A 86 -0.31 6.36 12.10
C GLY A 86 -0.97 6.27 13.47
N SER A 87 -1.81 5.26 13.73
CA SER A 87 -2.44 5.10 15.05
C SER A 87 -1.39 4.90 16.14
N GLU A 88 -1.62 5.46 17.32
CA GLU A 88 -0.66 5.39 18.43
C GLU A 88 -0.36 3.93 18.81
N GLU A 89 -1.39 3.08 18.90
CA GLU A 89 -1.26 1.66 19.19
C GLU A 89 -0.33 0.95 18.20
N ASN A 90 -0.55 1.16 16.89
CA ASN A 90 0.24 0.48 15.86
C ASN A 90 1.68 1.02 15.79
N ARG A 91 1.88 2.31 16.02
CA ARG A 91 3.23 2.91 16.11
C ARG A 91 4.04 2.40 17.31
N GLU A 92 3.38 2.08 18.41
CA GLU A 92 4.03 1.48 19.58
C GLU A 92 4.33 0.00 19.36
N LYS A 93 3.37 -0.74 18.82
CA LYS A 93 3.48 -2.18 18.62
C LYS A 93 4.37 -2.58 17.44
N PHE A 94 4.38 -1.76 16.38
CA PHE A 94 5.09 -2.00 15.12
C PHE A 94 5.92 -0.76 14.70
N PRO A 95 6.95 -0.38 15.46
CA PRO A 95 7.77 0.78 15.11
C PRO A 95 8.46 0.55 13.77
N ALA A 96 8.15 1.38 12.77
CA ALA A 96 8.66 1.27 11.42
C ALA A 96 8.81 2.65 10.75
N ILE A 97 9.68 2.72 9.76
CA ILE A 97 9.73 3.82 8.80
C ILE A 97 8.69 3.52 7.72
N VAL A 98 7.73 4.43 7.51
CA VAL A 98 6.64 4.22 6.55
C VAL A 98 6.69 5.30 5.48
N ILE A 99 6.67 4.88 4.22
CA ILE A 99 6.80 5.75 3.04
C ILE A 99 5.54 5.62 2.19
N PHE A 100 4.90 6.76 1.91
CA PHE A 100 3.77 6.90 1.00
C PHE A 100 4.19 7.78 -0.18
N PRO A 101 4.67 7.23 -1.28
CA PRO A 101 4.95 8.01 -2.49
C PRO A 101 3.65 8.45 -3.17
N GLN A 102 3.72 9.51 -3.98
CA GLN A 102 2.59 9.98 -4.78
C GLN A 102 2.91 9.83 -6.27
N CYS A 103 2.14 9.00 -6.96
CA CYS A 103 2.17 8.87 -8.41
C CYS A 103 1.58 10.11 -9.06
N PRO A 104 2.20 10.71 -10.09
CA PRO A 104 1.63 11.79 -10.87
C PRO A 104 0.31 11.39 -11.54
N LYS A 105 -0.49 12.40 -11.92
CA LYS A 105 -1.82 12.18 -12.48
C LYS A 105 -1.80 11.45 -13.83
N ASP A 106 -0.76 11.63 -14.58
CA ASP A 106 -0.52 11.12 -15.93
C ASP A 106 0.31 9.83 -15.98
N ASP A 107 0.60 9.22 -14.81
CA ASP A 107 1.38 8.01 -14.72
C ASP A 107 0.68 6.91 -13.86
N TYR A 108 1.34 5.76 -13.73
CA TYR A 108 0.83 4.57 -13.06
C TYR A 108 1.94 3.84 -12.31
N TRP A 109 1.59 3.07 -11.24
CA TRP A 109 2.58 2.26 -10.51
C TRP A 109 3.05 1.01 -11.25
N ALA A 110 2.27 0.54 -12.22
CA ALA A 110 2.57 -0.65 -13.00
C ALA A 110 2.39 -0.39 -14.50
N ASN A 111 3.05 -1.16 -15.31
CA ASN A 111 2.79 -1.21 -16.75
C ASN A 111 1.42 -1.87 -17.00
N ALA A 112 0.37 -1.08 -16.94
CA ALA A 112 -1.01 -1.54 -17.13
C ALA A 112 -1.64 -0.86 -18.34
N GLU A 113 -2.08 -1.64 -19.31
CA GLU A 113 -3.01 -1.21 -20.35
C GLU A 113 -4.41 -1.23 -19.74
N VAL A 114 -5.04 -0.05 -19.61
CA VAL A 114 -6.31 0.12 -18.88
C VAL A 114 -7.39 0.55 -19.86
N ASP A 115 -8.34 -0.33 -20.15
CA ASP A 115 -9.56 -0.01 -20.87
C ASP A 115 -10.72 0.23 -19.89
N ARG A 116 -11.23 1.46 -19.90
CA ARG A 116 -12.33 1.91 -19.02
C ARG A 116 -13.69 1.94 -19.70
N SER A 117 -13.80 1.38 -20.91
CA SER A 117 -15.06 1.31 -21.65
C SER A 117 -16.05 0.32 -21.06
N THR A 118 -15.56 -0.61 -20.23
CA THR A 118 -16.36 -1.63 -19.54
C THR A 118 -16.27 -1.52 -18.02
N ARG A 119 -17.18 -2.18 -17.31
CA ARG A 119 -17.16 -2.38 -15.86
C ARG A 119 -17.44 -3.87 -15.55
N PRO A 120 -16.55 -4.53 -14.81
CA PRO A 120 -15.21 -4.08 -14.38
C PRO A 120 -14.31 -3.66 -15.55
N ILE A 121 -13.30 -2.83 -15.29
CA ILE A 121 -12.34 -2.37 -16.30
C ILE A 121 -11.52 -3.54 -16.86
N SER A 122 -11.15 -3.47 -18.14
CA SER A 122 -10.22 -4.45 -18.73
C SER A 122 -8.78 -4.02 -18.45
N LEU A 123 -7.96 -4.96 -18.01
CA LEU A 123 -6.57 -4.74 -17.63
C LEU A 123 -5.67 -5.76 -18.32
N LYS A 124 -4.55 -5.29 -18.88
CA LYS A 124 -3.46 -6.14 -19.35
C LYS A 124 -2.15 -5.67 -18.74
N PHE A 125 -1.28 -6.60 -18.41
CA PHE A 125 0.00 -6.32 -17.79
C PHE A 125 1.11 -6.95 -18.65
N PRO A 126 1.68 -6.20 -19.61
CA PRO A 126 2.83 -6.67 -20.39
C PRO A 126 4.03 -6.87 -19.46
N LEU A 127 4.79 -7.95 -19.70
CA LEU A 127 6.06 -8.21 -19.04
C LEU A 127 7.22 -7.80 -19.97
N ASP A 128 8.41 -7.75 -19.42
CA ASP A 128 9.67 -7.55 -20.16
C ASP A 128 9.76 -6.21 -20.92
N ILE A 129 9.05 -5.19 -20.40
CA ILE A 129 9.15 -3.81 -20.88
C ILE A 129 9.71 -2.90 -19.77
N GLU A 130 10.24 -1.74 -20.17
CA GLU A 130 10.75 -0.76 -19.22
C GLU A 130 9.66 -0.33 -18.22
N PRO A 131 10.02 -0.08 -16.96
CA PRO A 131 9.07 0.37 -15.96
C PRO A 131 8.48 1.73 -16.32
N THR A 132 7.28 2.01 -15.83
CA THR A 132 6.76 3.37 -15.85
C THR A 132 7.73 4.32 -15.16
N LYS A 133 7.63 5.61 -15.45
CA LYS A 133 8.47 6.62 -14.80
C LYS A 133 8.35 6.58 -13.28
N SER A 134 7.13 6.46 -12.75
CA SER A 134 6.90 6.37 -11.31
C SER A 134 7.52 5.11 -10.70
N MET A 135 7.39 3.96 -11.35
CA MET A 135 8.01 2.72 -10.89
C MET A 135 9.53 2.82 -10.92
N ARG A 136 10.13 3.41 -11.95
CA ARG A 136 11.57 3.63 -12.04
C ARG A 136 12.07 4.48 -10.86
N LEU A 137 11.40 5.62 -10.59
CA LEU A 137 11.76 6.48 -9.45
C LEU A 137 11.59 5.77 -8.10
N LEU A 138 10.56 4.92 -7.95
CA LEU A 138 10.40 4.08 -6.77
C LEU A 138 11.56 3.09 -6.59
N LEU A 139 12.00 2.45 -7.66
CA LEU A 139 13.12 1.51 -7.65
C LEU A 139 14.43 2.20 -7.24
N GLU A 140 14.67 3.40 -7.76
CA GLU A 140 15.84 4.22 -7.42
C GLU A 140 15.77 4.69 -5.96
N MET A 141 14.63 5.22 -5.53
CA MET A 141 14.39 5.66 -4.14
C MET A 141 14.56 4.51 -3.13
N LEU A 142 13.99 3.34 -3.43
CA LEU A 142 14.16 2.13 -2.60
C LEU A 142 15.63 1.74 -2.49
N GLY A 143 16.37 1.82 -3.60
CA GLY A 143 17.82 1.61 -3.62
C GLY A 143 18.54 2.57 -2.67
N GLU A 144 18.23 3.85 -2.72
CA GLU A 144 18.83 4.85 -1.82
C GLU A 144 18.48 4.60 -0.35
N PHE A 145 17.18 4.37 -0.03
CA PHE A 145 16.78 4.05 1.34
C PHE A 145 17.52 2.82 1.88
N SER A 146 17.72 1.80 1.04
CA SER A 146 18.45 0.58 1.42
C SER A 146 19.93 0.83 1.77
N THR A 147 20.50 1.99 1.47
CA THR A 147 21.87 2.35 1.90
C THR A 147 21.93 2.96 3.30
N LYS A 148 20.80 3.43 3.83
CA LYS A 148 20.73 4.08 5.13
C LYS A 148 20.94 3.05 6.25
N LYS A 149 21.83 3.34 7.20
CA LYS A 149 22.19 2.41 8.31
C LYS A 149 21.01 2.10 9.24
N TYR A 150 20.04 3.01 9.32
CA TYR A 150 18.86 2.85 10.15
C TYR A 150 17.73 2.04 9.45
N ILE A 151 17.95 1.53 8.24
CA ILE A 151 17.02 0.62 7.56
C ILE A 151 17.46 -0.83 7.79
N ASP A 152 16.54 -1.63 8.35
CA ASP A 152 16.70 -3.06 8.44
C ASP A 152 16.33 -3.74 7.10
N LYS A 153 17.34 -4.11 6.33
CA LYS A 153 17.16 -4.72 5.00
C LYS A 153 16.49 -6.09 5.03
N SER A 154 16.48 -6.75 6.18
CA SER A 154 15.79 -8.02 6.36
C SER A 154 14.30 -7.84 6.63
N ARG A 155 13.83 -6.61 6.91
CA ARG A 155 12.44 -6.27 7.23
C ARG A 155 11.93 -5.12 6.37
N LEU A 156 12.04 -5.27 5.04
CA LEU A 156 11.41 -4.38 4.06
C LEU A 156 10.06 -4.96 3.67
N TYR A 157 9.03 -4.16 3.72
CA TYR A 157 7.67 -4.55 3.38
C TYR A 157 7.08 -3.64 2.32
N ILE A 158 6.17 -4.17 1.52
CA ILE A 158 5.42 -3.39 0.54
C ILE A 158 3.95 -3.75 0.59
N GLY A 159 3.10 -2.76 0.43
CA GLY A 159 1.66 -2.96 0.23
C GLY A 159 1.05 -1.88 -0.61
N GLY A 160 -0.18 -2.11 -1.05
CA GLY A 160 -0.92 -1.11 -1.80
C GLY A 160 -2.33 -1.55 -2.16
N LEU A 161 -3.13 -0.58 -2.58
CA LEU A 161 -4.53 -0.81 -2.95
C LEU A 161 -4.81 -0.42 -4.40
N SER A 162 -5.67 -1.16 -5.08
CA SER A 162 -6.12 -0.91 -6.46
C SER A 162 -4.91 -0.75 -7.40
N MET A 163 -4.70 0.41 -8.01
CA MET A 163 -3.48 0.73 -8.76
C MET A 163 -2.21 0.46 -7.94
N GLY A 164 -2.22 0.71 -6.62
CA GLY A 164 -1.10 0.41 -5.71
C GLY A 164 -0.92 -1.09 -5.47
N GLY A 165 -2.00 -1.87 -5.46
CA GLY A 165 -1.94 -3.33 -5.46
C GLY A 165 -1.29 -3.88 -6.74
N MET A 166 -1.61 -3.26 -7.89
CA MET A 166 -0.93 -3.57 -9.17
C MET A 166 0.56 -3.24 -9.09
N GLY A 167 0.91 -2.06 -8.54
CA GLY A 167 2.29 -1.65 -8.31
C GLY A 167 3.03 -2.55 -7.33
N THR A 168 2.35 -3.12 -6.35
CA THR A 168 2.93 -4.11 -5.44
C THR A 168 3.38 -5.36 -6.20
N PHE A 169 2.53 -5.95 -7.04
CA PHE A 169 2.90 -7.10 -7.87
C PHE A 169 4.03 -6.77 -8.86
N GLU A 170 3.97 -5.58 -9.49
CA GLU A 170 5.02 -5.10 -10.39
C GLU A 170 6.38 -4.95 -9.67
N MET A 171 6.38 -4.36 -8.48
CA MET A 171 7.59 -4.17 -7.68
C MET A 171 8.20 -5.52 -7.27
N LEU A 172 7.39 -6.49 -6.86
CA LEU A 172 7.86 -7.84 -6.51
C LEU A 172 8.51 -8.54 -7.69
N HIS A 173 7.94 -8.39 -8.89
CA HIS A 173 8.52 -8.95 -10.11
C HIS A 173 9.88 -8.30 -10.45
N ARG A 174 9.97 -6.96 -10.37
CA ARG A 174 11.19 -6.22 -10.73
C ARG A 174 12.29 -6.30 -9.68
N LYS A 175 11.93 -6.54 -8.43
CA LYS A 175 12.87 -6.65 -7.29
C LYS A 175 12.57 -7.90 -6.47
N PRO A 176 12.73 -9.09 -7.08
CA PRO A 176 12.58 -10.34 -6.34
C PRO A 176 13.58 -10.37 -5.17
N ASN A 177 13.25 -11.08 -4.12
CA ASN A 177 14.07 -11.22 -2.91
C ASN A 177 14.37 -9.91 -2.17
N THR A 178 13.62 -8.84 -2.42
CA THR A 178 13.83 -7.56 -1.73
C THR A 178 12.98 -7.44 -0.47
N PHE A 179 11.73 -7.87 -0.55
CA PHE A 179 10.77 -7.69 0.54
C PHE A 179 10.63 -8.95 1.39
N ALA A 180 10.53 -8.77 2.70
CA ALA A 180 10.26 -9.82 3.67
C ALA A 180 8.80 -10.31 3.61
N ALA A 181 7.87 -9.41 3.29
CA ALA A 181 6.47 -9.74 3.01
C ALA A 181 5.82 -8.61 2.20
N ALA A 182 4.68 -8.92 1.57
CA ALA A 182 3.88 -7.98 0.82
C ALA A 182 2.39 -8.18 1.06
N PHE A 183 1.58 -7.13 0.85
CA PHE A 183 0.13 -7.26 0.78
C PHE A 183 -0.46 -6.44 -0.38
N ALA A 184 -1.44 -7.01 -1.08
CA ALA A 184 -2.07 -6.38 -2.23
C ALA A 184 -3.59 -6.38 -2.05
N ILE A 185 -4.23 -5.21 -2.12
CA ILE A 185 -5.66 -5.04 -1.92
C ILE A 185 -6.31 -4.64 -3.24
N CYS A 186 -7.36 -5.36 -3.68
CA CYS A 186 -8.11 -5.16 -4.93
C CYS A 186 -7.22 -4.85 -6.15
N GLY A 187 -6.05 -5.50 -6.20
CA GLY A 187 -5.07 -5.34 -7.27
C GLY A 187 -5.25 -6.35 -8.40
N ALA A 188 -4.40 -6.20 -9.40
CA ALA A 188 -4.28 -7.10 -10.54
C ALA A 188 -2.83 -7.12 -11.03
N GLY A 189 -2.45 -8.12 -11.78
CA GLY A 189 -1.10 -8.23 -12.33
C GLY A 189 -1.03 -9.30 -13.43
N ASN A 190 0.16 -9.58 -13.92
CA ASN A 190 0.40 -10.71 -14.80
C ASN A 190 0.76 -11.95 -13.96
N PRO A 191 -0.04 -13.03 -13.99
CA PRO A 191 0.25 -14.23 -13.18
C PRO A 191 1.61 -14.88 -13.48
N LYS A 192 2.16 -14.71 -14.69
CA LYS A 192 3.51 -15.18 -15.02
C LYS A 192 4.61 -14.46 -14.23
N ALA A 193 4.37 -13.20 -13.83
CA ALA A 193 5.32 -12.44 -13.02
C ALA A 193 5.60 -13.08 -11.66
N THR A 194 4.69 -13.92 -11.18
CA THR A 194 4.79 -14.58 -9.87
C THR A 194 5.98 -15.55 -9.77
N GLU A 195 6.45 -16.09 -10.90
CA GLU A 195 7.63 -16.93 -10.96
C GLU A 195 8.87 -16.29 -10.29
N ALA A 196 8.96 -14.96 -10.38
CA ALA A 196 10.11 -14.24 -9.84
C ALA A 196 10.15 -14.20 -8.30
N TYR A 197 9.00 -14.28 -7.61
CA TYR A 197 8.92 -13.99 -6.17
C TYR A 197 8.08 -14.97 -5.34
N ALA A 198 7.36 -15.90 -5.97
CA ALA A 198 6.39 -16.75 -5.27
C ALA A 198 6.98 -17.54 -4.11
N GLU A 199 8.18 -18.10 -4.27
CA GLU A 199 8.84 -18.89 -3.23
C GLU A 199 9.56 -18.04 -2.16
N THR A 200 9.82 -16.77 -2.46
CA THR A 200 10.72 -15.94 -1.64
C THR A 200 10.03 -14.84 -0.87
N THR A 201 8.84 -14.42 -1.30
CA THR A 201 8.11 -13.32 -0.66
C THR A 201 6.72 -13.76 -0.23
N PRO A 202 6.49 -13.99 1.07
CA PRO A 202 5.15 -14.16 1.60
C PRO A 202 4.24 -13.00 1.19
N ILE A 203 3.03 -13.31 0.72
CA ILE A 203 2.08 -12.29 0.30
C ILE A 203 0.68 -12.57 0.83
N TRP A 204 -0.02 -11.50 1.23
CA TRP A 204 -1.45 -11.55 1.57
C TRP A 204 -2.24 -10.71 0.57
N VAL A 205 -3.13 -11.37 -0.14
CA VAL A 205 -3.98 -10.75 -1.16
C VAL A 205 -5.38 -10.57 -0.61
N PHE A 206 -5.97 -9.40 -0.82
CA PHE A 206 -7.32 -9.03 -0.38
C PHE A 206 -8.16 -8.56 -1.55
N HIS A 207 -9.45 -8.92 -1.60
CA HIS A 207 -10.37 -8.41 -2.61
C HIS A 207 -11.83 -8.44 -2.14
N GLY A 208 -12.66 -7.53 -2.67
CA GLY A 208 -14.11 -7.58 -2.52
C GLY A 208 -14.75 -8.45 -3.59
N ALA A 209 -15.62 -9.39 -3.21
CA ALA A 209 -16.26 -10.29 -4.16
C ALA A 209 -17.25 -9.58 -5.12
N ASN A 210 -17.73 -8.39 -4.75
CA ASN A 210 -18.63 -7.56 -5.55
C ASN A 210 -17.92 -6.40 -6.25
N ASP A 211 -16.57 -6.44 -6.35
CA ASP A 211 -15.80 -5.35 -6.97
C ASP A 211 -16.20 -5.16 -8.45
N ASP A 212 -16.81 -4.00 -8.73
CA ASP A 212 -17.28 -3.59 -10.05
C ASP A 212 -16.29 -2.69 -10.80
N VAL A 213 -15.12 -2.43 -10.21
CA VAL A 213 -14.03 -1.63 -10.81
C VAL A 213 -12.90 -2.55 -11.30
N VAL A 214 -12.30 -3.33 -10.41
CA VAL A 214 -11.30 -4.35 -10.73
C VAL A 214 -11.90 -5.72 -10.50
N ASN A 215 -12.00 -6.53 -11.55
CA ASN A 215 -12.60 -7.86 -11.42
C ASN A 215 -11.85 -8.69 -10.37
N PRO A 216 -12.53 -9.24 -9.34
CA PRO A 216 -11.88 -10.04 -8.29
C PRO A 216 -11.18 -11.31 -8.84
N ARG A 217 -11.54 -11.78 -10.03
CA ARG A 217 -10.81 -12.85 -10.72
C ARG A 217 -9.34 -12.51 -10.95
N ALA A 218 -8.99 -11.22 -11.13
CA ALA A 218 -7.61 -10.81 -11.29
C ALA A 218 -6.74 -11.15 -10.06
N SER A 219 -7.25 -10.94 -8.84
CA SER A 219 -6.56 -11.40 -7.63
C SER A 219 -6.52 -12.91 -7.50
N VAL A 220 -7.60 -13.61 -7.89
CA VAL A 220 -7.62 -15.09 -7.92
C VAL A 220 -6.55 -15.64 -8.87
N GLU A 221 -6.40 -15.04 -10.05
CA GLU A 221 -5.37 -15.43 -11.03
C GLU A 221 -3.95 -15.18 -10.50
N MET A 222 -3.72 -14.09 -9.77
CA MET A 222 -2.43 -13.85 -9.11
C MET A 222 -2.15 -14.88 -8.02
N VAL A 223 -3.14 -15.20 -7.18
CA VAL A 223 -3.02 -16.26 -6.15
C VAL A 223 -2.74 -17.62 -6.78
N ASP A 224 -3.47 -17.98 -7.84
CA ASP A 224 -3.24 -19.22 -8.60
C ASP A 224 -1.81 -19.26 -9.20
N GLY A 225 -1.35 -18.14 -9.76
CA GLY A 225 0.03 -18.01 -10.26
C GLY A 225 1.07 -18.23 -9.16
N ILE A 226 0.88 -17.64 -7.97
CA ILE A 226 1.77 -17.82 -6.81
C ILE A 226 1.78 -19.29 -6.37
N LEU A 227 0.60 -19.93 -6.26
CA LEU A 227 0.49 -21.36 -5.89
C LEU A 227 1.17 -22.27 -6.91
N LYS A 228 0.99 -22.03 -8.21
CA LYS A 228 1.65 -22.78 -9.30
C LYS A 228 3.17 -22.68 -9.26
N ASN A 229 3.69 -21.57 -8.78
CA ASN A 229 5.11 -21.30 -8.63
C ASN A 229 5.64 -21.59 -7.21
N GLY A 230 4.98 -22.47 -6.44
CA GLY A 230 5.44 -22.99 -5.16
C GLY A 230 5.23 -22.09 -3.94
N GLY A 231 4.69 -20.88 -4.13
CA GLY A 231 4.39 -19.94 -3.04
C GLY A 231 3.18 -20.36 -2.22
N LYS A 232 3.03 -19.75 -1.04
CA LYS A 232 1.93 -20.02 -0.10
C LYS A 232 1.26 -18.71 0.31
N PRO A 233 0.45 -18.10 -0.58
CA PRO A 233 -0.18 -16.82 -0.29
C PRO A 233 -1.33 -16.96 0.71
N ASN A 234 -1.53 -15.94 1.56
CA ASN A 234 -2.82 -15.73 2.20
C ASN A 234 -3.76 -15.05 1.21
N PHE A 235 -5.04 -15.43 1.24
CA PHE A 235 -6.07 -14.79 0.41
C PHE A 235 -7.36 -14.57 1.20
N SER A 236 -7.80 -13.31 1.30
CA SER A 236 -9.08 -12.92 1.91
C SER A 236 -10.00 -12.33 0.84
N LEU A 237 -11.09 -13.04 0.54
CA LEU A 237 -12.14 -12.56 -0.37
C LEU A 237 -13.37 -12.18 0.46
N TYR A 238 -13.65 -10.88 0.53
CA TYR A 238 -14.76 -10.34 1.32
C TYR A 238 -16.06 -10.39 0.52
N ALA A 239 -16.96 -11.28 0.92
CA ALA A 239 -18.19 -11.61 0.17
C ALA A 239 -19.14 -10.41 -0.06
N LYS A 240 -19.08 -9.38 0.77
CA LYS A 240 -19.99 -8.22 0.73
C LYS A 240 -19.34 -6.96 0.19
N ASP A 241 -18.01 -6.92 0.07
CA ASP A 241 -17.28 -5.71 -0.31
C ASP A 241 -17.27 -5.50 -1.82
N ASN A 242 -17.33 -4.24 -2.21
CA ASN A 242 -17.07 -3.76 -3.55
C ASN A 242 -15.59 -3.35 -3.67
N HIS A 243 -15.25 -2.39 -4.53
CA HIS A 243 -13.88 -1.93 -4.77
C HIS A 243 -13.19 -1.37 -3.52
N ASN A 244 -13.96 -0.82 -2.57
CA ASN A 244 -13.44 -0.30 -1.30
C ASN A 244 -13.06 -1.39 -0.26
N SER A 245 -12.73 -2.58 -0.68
CA SER A 245 -12.31 -3.70 0.20
C SER A 245 -11.06 -3.40 1.05
N TRP A 246 -10.37 -2.28 0.79
CA TRP A 246 -9.31 -1.79 1.69
C TRP A 246 -9.81 -1.42 3.09
N ASP A 247 -11.09 -1.03 3.26
CA ASP A 247 -11.66 -0.76 4.58
C ASP A 247 -11.66 -2.04 5.43
N SER A 248 -12.10 -3.16 4.86
CA SER A 248 -12.06 -4.49 5.52
C SER A 248 -10.64 -5.01 5.69
N ALA A 249 -9.77 -4.81 4.69
CA ALA A 249 -8.38 -5.24 4.77
C ALA A 249 -7.58 -4.50 5.85
N PHE A 250 -7.80 -3.19 6.02
CA PHE A 250 -7.17 -2.42 7.09
C PHE A 250 -7.76 -2.71 8.48
N ALA A 251 -8.99 -3.23 8.53
CA ALA A 251 -9.62 -3.70 9.76
C ALA A 251 -9.25 -5.15 10.12
N GLU A 252 -8.48 -5.85 9.25
CA GLU A 252 -8.02 -7.21 9.52
C GLU A 252 -7.04 -7.20 10.70
N PRO A 253 -7.41 -7.81 11.86
CA PRO A 253 -6.64 -7.67 13.09
C PRO A 253 -5.23 -8.29 13.00
N GLU A 254 -5.06 -9.25 12.10
CA GLU A 254 -3.80 -9.96 11.92
C GLU A 254 -2.86 -9.33 10.87
N LEU A 255 -3.32 -8.34 10.09
CA LEU A 255 -2.55 -7.81 8.97
C LEU A 255 -1.15 -7.32 9.39
N LEU A 256 -1.07 -6.45 10.38
CA LEU A 256 0.23 -5.89 10.81
C LEU A 256 1.06 -6.93 11.58
N SER A 257 0.46 -7.73 12.46
CA SER A 257 1.19 -8.78 13.18
C SER A 257 1.78 -9.81 12.21
N TRP A 258 1.01 -10.21 11.20
CA TRP A 258 1.50 -11.08 10.13
C TRP A 258 2.61 -10.39 9.31
N LEU A 259 2.40 -9.14 8.87
CA LEU A 259 3.38 -8.43 8.05
C LEU A 259 4.73 -8.35 8.76
N PHE A 260 4.74 -7.88 10.01
CA PHE A 260 5.95 -7.66 10.80
C PHE A 260 6.57 -8.93 11.39
N SER A 261 5.87 -10.07 11.39
CA SER A 261 6.44 -11.37 11.77
C SER A 261 7.37 -11.96 10.71
N ASN A 262 7.28 -11.50 9.47
CA ASN A 262 8.12 -11.98 8.38
C ASN A 262 9.48 -11.27 8.38
N THR A 263 10.53 -12.05 8.21
CA THR A 263 11.90 -11.55 8.10
C THR A 263 12.59 -12.29 6.96
N LYS A 264 13.30 -11.57 6.13
CA LYS A 264 14.11 -12.16 5.06
C LYS A 264 15.42 -12.69 5.63
N ASN A 265 15.78 -13.90 5.26
CA ASN A 265 17.07 -14.53 5.57
C ASN A 265 18.24 -13.89 4.80
#